data_3ed5f75244fe58759140100007392379
#
_entry.id   3ed5f75244fe58759140100007392379
#
_cell.length_a   1.000
_cell.length_b   1.000
_cell.length_c   1.000
_cell.angle_alpha   90.00
_cell.angle_beta   90.00
_cell.angle_gamma   90.00
#
_symmetry.space_group_name_H-M   'P 1'
#
loop_
_entity.id
_entity.type
_entity.pdbx_description
1 polymer ?
#
loop_
_entity_poly.entity_id
_entity_poly.type
_entity_poly.pdbx_seq_one_letter_code
_entity_poly.pdbx_strand_id
1 'polypeptide(L)'
;MLGICIMTGGCRRQHGANGLTPVTLQTDWYPQPEHGGFYDAQIRGYYKDEGLDVTIRPGGPYVNAEQQVSVGEAQFAMGSSDRVLQAVGNGEPIVAVAATMQRDPQALMLHQDSPVKSFQDLDGHAVAIKLGATWFSYLVQRYHLKNVREIPATYSVANFMQDPGYIQQIFVTSEPFFARQAGARVRTMLISETGYNPYRVIFTSRAFLQQHPEIVAKFVRASLRGWRDYLIHPDDINAAIGKLNPALSVAQMQFSYQGLRDQHFIAGDDPSGAELGQFTAARWTSMYQQLLDLKVIEKPFDPAIAYTLQFLPKGGS
;
A
#
# COMPACT_ATOMS: atom_id res chain seq x y z
N MET A 1 4.64 -62.30 -3.58
CA MET A 1 4.06 -61.22 -4.38
C MET A 1 3.71 -60.08 -3.46
N LEU A 2 4.54 -59.02 -3.38
CA LEU A 2 4.26 -57.83 -2.58
C LEU A 2 3.57 -56.80 -3.45
N GLY A 3 2.32 -56.47 -3.14
CA GLY A 3 1.57 -55.42 -3.86
C GLY A 3 1.99 -54.05 -3.35
N ILE A 4 2.54 -53.22 -4.25
CA ILE A 4 2.86 -51.81 -4.01
C ILE A 4 1.56 -51.02 -4.20
N CYS A 5 0.99 -50.52 -3.09
CA CYS A 5 -0.12 -49.54 -3.13
C CYS A 5 0.44 -48.16 -3.44
N ILE A 6 0.28 -47.69 -4.66
CA ILE A 6 0.58 -46.31 -5.06
C ILE A 6 -0.57 -45.43 -4.53
N MET A 7 -0.32 -44.70 -3.44
CA MET A 7 -1.22 -43.64 -2.98
C MET A 7 -1.04 -42.43 -3.89
N THR A 8 -1.94 -42.25 -4.82
CA THR A 8 -2.12 -41.00 -5.56
C THR A 8 -2.69 -39.93 -4.60
N GLY A 9 -1.82 -39.11 -4.04
CA GLY A 9 -2.20 -37.94 -3.25
C GLY A 9 -2.86 -36.91 -4.16
N GLY A 10 -4.17 -37.00 -4.33
CA GLY A 10 -4.96 -35.96 -4.98
C GLY A 10 -4.94 -34.70 -4.10
N CYS A 11 -4.40 -33.60 -4.61
CA CYS A 11 -4.57 -32.27 -4.03
C CYS A 11 -6.06 -31.99 -3.87
N ARG A 12 -6.59 -32.17 -2.67
CA ARG A 12 -7.96 -31.75 -2.32
C ARG A 12 -8.00 -30.23 -2.41
N ARG A 13 -8.60 -29.66 -3.46
CA ARG A 13 -8.99 -28.25 -3.50
C ARG A 13 -9.84 -27.98 -2.26
N GLN A 14 -9.34 -27.13 -1.36
CA GLN A 14 -10.15 -26.62 -0.24
C GLN A 14 -11.21 -25.67 -0.83
N HIS A 15 -12.37 -26.19 -1.17
CA HIS A 15 -13.55 -25.38 -1.43
C HIS A 15 -14.22 -25.13 -0.08
N GLY A 16 -14.54 -23.88 0.23
CA GLY A 16 -15.38 -23.53 1.37
C GLY A 16 -16.78 -24.15 1.22
N ALA A 17 -17.59 -24.09 2.28
CA ALA A 17 -18.93 -24.67 2.34
C ALA A 17 -19.86 -24.23 1.19
N ASN A 18 -19.56 -23.11 0.50
CA ASN A 18 -20.33 -22.52 -0.60
C ASN A 18 -19.72 -22.79 -1.99
N GLY A 19 -18.73 -23.68 -2.13
CA GLY A 19 -18.06 -23.96 -3.40
C GLY A 19 -17.05 -22.88 -3.84
N LEU A 20 -16.91 -21.79 -3.05
CA LEU A 20 -15.94 -20.71 -3.30
C LEU A 20 -14.56 -21.05 -2.68
N THR A 21 -13.50 -20.53 -3.27
CA THR A 21 -12.15 -20.67 -2.74
C THR A 21 -11.89 -19.59 -1.68
N PRO A 22 -11.61 -19.96 -0.41
CA PRO A 22 -11.32 -18.98 0.63
C PRO A 22 -9.96 -18.31 0.38
N VAL A 23 -9.92 -16.99 0.53
CA VAL A 23 -8.74 -16.15 0.33
C VAL A 23 -8.72 -15.06 1.38
N THR A 24 -7.57 -14.81 2.00
CA THR A 24 -7.36 -13.70 2.93
C THR A 24 -6.50 -12.61 2.28
N LEU A 25 -7.01 -11.37 2.30
CA LEU A 25 -6.25 -10.16 2.02
C LEU A 25 -5.92 -9.45 3.34
N GLN A 26 -4.66 -9.26 3.64
CA GLN A 26 -4.19 -8.42 4.72
C GLN A 26 -3.97 -6.99 4.22
N THR A 27 -4.70 -6.00 4.76
CA THR A 27 -4.39 -4.59 4.50
C THR A 27 -3.27 -4.09 5.41
N ASP A 28 -2.62 -3.01 5.03
CA ASP A 28 -1.51 -2.41 5.78
C ASP A 28 -1.97 -1.49 6.91
N TRP A 29 -3.25 -1.08 6.90
CA TRP A 29 -3.83 -0.17 7.89
C TRP A 29 -5.29 -0.54 8.20
N TYR A 30 -5.91 0.22 9.12
CA TYR A 30 -7.33 0.13 9.45
C TYR A 30 -8.21 0.39 8.20
N PRO A 31 -9.48 -0.09 8.20
CA PRO A 31 -10.40 0.18 7.09
C PRO A 31 -10.53 1.68 6.80
N GLN A 32 -10.26 2.06 5.55
CA GLN A 32 -10.25 3.47 5.11
C GLN A 32 -10.35 3.55 3.58
N PRO A 33 -10.62 4.73 2.98
CA PRO A 33 -10.76 4.90 1.53
C PRO A 33 -9.58 4.42 0.69
N GLU A 34 -8.36 4.41 1.23
CA GLU A 34 -7.16 3.86 0.62
C GLU A 34 -7.21 2.34 0.39
N HIS A 35 -8.24 1.68 0.91
CA HIS A 35 -8.56 0.27 0.67
C HIS A 35 -9.89 0.11 -0.09
N GLY A 36 -10.49 1.22 -0.54
CA GLY A 36 -11.86 1.29 -1.08
C GLY A 36 -12.14 0.28 -2.17
N GLY A 37 -11.23 0.11 -3.14
CA GLY A 37 -11.43 -0.84 -4.23
C GLY A 37 -11.49 -2.31 -3.81
N PHE A 38 -10.84 -2.68 -2.70
CA PHE A 38 -10.96 -4.05 -2.17
C PHE A 38 -12.33 -4.27 -1.52
N TYR A 39 -12.81 -3.28 -0.74
CA TYR A 39 -14.15 -3.33 -0.16
C TYR A 39 -15.23 -3.27 -1.23
N ASP A 40 -15.02 -2.49 -2.30
CA ASP A 40 -15.91 -2.44 -3.45
C ASP A 40 -16.02 -3.82 -4.10
N ALA A 41 -14.88 -4.45 -4.42
CA ALA A 41 -14.87 -5.79 -4.99
C ALA A 41 -15.56 -6.85 -4.11
N GLN A 42 -15.46 -6.72 -2.79
CA GLN A 42 -16.09 -7.61 -1.83
C GLN A 42 -17.62 -7.37 -1.80
N ILE A 43 -18.05 -6.11 -1.64
CA ILE A 43 -19.45 -5.72 -1.44
C ILE A 43 -20.27 -5.94 -2.70
N ARG A 44 -19.72 -5.58 -3.88
CA ARG A 44 -20.37 -5.79 -5.17
C ARG A 44 -20.30 -7.23 -5.67
N GLY A 45 -19.57 -8.10 -4.96
CA GLY A 45 -19.49 -9.52 -5.28
C GLY A 45 -18.50 -9.89 -6.38
N TYR A 46 -17.58 -8.98 -6.81
CA TYR A 46 -16.64 -9.26 -7.88
C TYR A 46 -15.68 -10.40 -7.55
N TYR A 47 -15.32 -10.58 -6.28
CA TYR A 47 -14.58 -11.77 -5.85
C TYR A 47 -15.41 -13.05 -5.99
N LYS A 48 -16.70 -13.00 -5.66
CA LYS A 48 -17.59 -14.16 -5.80
C LYS A 48 -17.83 -14.53 -7.27
N ASP A 49 -17.91 -13.53 -8.17
CA ASP A 49 -17.98 -13.74 -9.62
C ASP A 49 -16.77 -14.54 -10.13
N GLU A 50 -15.61 -14.35 -9.51
CA GLU A 50 -14.38 -15.10 -9.80
C GLU A 50 -14.25 -16.42 -9.02
N GLY A 51 -15.26 -16.79 -8.23
CA GLY A 51 -15.27 -18.02 -7.42
C GLY A 51 -14.41 -17.91 -6.14
N LEU A 52 -14.18 -16.71 -5.64
CA LEU A 52 -13.39 -16.45 -4.44
C LEU A 52 -14.28 -15.99 -3.27
N ASP A 53 -13.98 -16.48 -2.08
CA ASP A 53 -14.53 -15.99 -0.81
C ASP A 53 -13.42 -15.21 -0.09
N VAL A 54 -13.40 -13.88 -0.31
CA VAL A 54 -12.31 -13.02 0.18
C VAL A 54 -12.65 -12.43 1.55
N THR A 55 -11.81 -12.74 2.53
CA THR A 55 -11.80 -12.07 3.83
C THR A 55 -10.78 -10.93 3.81
N ILE A 56 -11.21 -9.69 3.99
CA ILE A 56 -10.33 -8.54 4.15
C ILE A 56 -10.02 -8.39 5.65
N ARG A 57 -8.76 -8.62 6.02
CA ARG A 57 -8.26 -8.51 7.39
C ARG A 57 -7.61 -7.15 7.58
N PRO A 58 -8.15 -6.30 8.48
CA PRO A 58 -7.57 -4.99 8.74
C PRO A 58 -6.14 -5.06 9.28
N GLY A 59 -5.32 -4.09 8.85
CA GLY A 59 -3.98 -3.87 9.38
C GLY A 59 -3.96 -2.86 10.53
N GLY A 60 -2.80 -2.24 10.73
CA GLY A 60 -2.54 -1.25 11.76
C GLY A 60 -1.04 -1.05 12.01
N PRO A 61 -0.65 -0.19 12.98
CA PRO A 61 0.74 0.22 13.18
C PRO A 61 1.74 -0.92 13.41
N TYR A 62 1.27 -2.04 13.95
CA TYR A 62 2.10 -3.18 14.36
C TYR A 62 1.93 -4.40 13.44
N VAL A 63 1.19 -4.28 12.36
CA VAL A 63 1.00 -5.38 11.40
C VAL A 63 2.19 -5.43 10.44
N ASN A 64 2.81 -6.61 10.35
CA ASN A 64 3.81 -6.91 9.33
C ASN A 64 3.14 -7.78 8.25
N ALA A 65 2.60 -7.12 7.23
CA ALA A 65 1.86 -7.78 6.15
C ALA A 65 2.78 -8.66 5.29
N GLU A 66 4.03 -8.25 5.10
CA GLU A 66 5.04 -8.99 4.35
C GLU A 66 5.31 -10.34 5.00
N GLN A 67 5.54 -10.36 6.32
CA GLN A 67 5.75 -11.59 7.06
C GLN A 67 4.52 -12.51 7.02
N GLN A 68 3.31 -11.97 7.19
CA GLN A 68 2.09 -12.79 7.19
C GLN A 68 1.87 -13.51 5.86
N VAL A 69 2.20 -12.86 4.74
CA VAL A 69 2.17 -13.50 3.42
C VAL A 69 3.31 -14.50 3.27
N SER A 70 4.51 -14.14 3.74
CA SER A 70 5.70 -15.00 3.66
C SER A 70 5.50 -16.36 4.35
N VAL A 71 4.81 -16.36 5.51
CA VAL A 71 4.52 -17.59 6.28
C VAL A 71 3.17 -18.24 5.92
N GLY A 72 2.41 -17.67 4.97
CA GLY A 72 1.15 -18.22 4.48
C GLY A 72 -0.09 -17.94 5.34
N GLU A 73 0.00 -17.04 6.33
CA GLU A 73 -1.15 -16.61 7.15
C GLU A 73 -2.15 -15.75 6.38
N ALA A 74 -1.71 -15.10 5.31
CA ALA A 74 -2.55 -14.44 4.32
C ALA A 74 -2.10 -14.84 2.91
N GLN A 75 -3.04 -15.00 1.97
CA GLN A 75 -2.74 -15.29 0.58
C GLN A 75 -2.27 -14.05 -0.16
N PHE A 76 -2.83 -12.90 0.19
CA PHE A 76 -2.48 -11.62 -0.38
C PHE A 76 -2.30 -10.57 0.72
N ALA A 77 -1.50 -9.56 0.42
CA ALA A 77 -1.50 -8.34 1.21
C ALA A 77 -1.31 -7.10 0.34
N MET A 78 -1.60 -5.93 0.93
CA MET A 78 -1.28 -4.62 0.38
C MET A 78 -0.07 -4.05 1.13
N GLY A 79 0.84 -3.41 0.38
CA GLY A 79 2.00 -2.73 0.94
C GLY A 79 2.64 -1.81 -0.09
N SER A 80 3.90 -1.41 0.13
CA SER A 80 4.65 -0.58 -0.80
C SER A 80 5.79 -1.35 -1.47
N SER A 81 6.14 -0.96 -2.70
CA SER A 81 7.13 -1.68 -3.51
C SER A 81 8.54 -1.64 -2.91
N ASP A 82 8.91 -0.57 -2.21
CA ASP A 82 10.18 -0.48 -1.48
C ASP A 82 10.25 -1.51 -0.33
N ARG A 83 9.15 -1.70 0.41
CA ARG A 83 9.08 -2.72 1.45
C ARG A 83 9.09 -4.15 0.90
N VAL A 84 8.43 -4.38 -0.25
CA VAL A 84 8.54 -5.68 -0.93
C VAL A 84 9.99 -5.96 -1.34
N LEU A 85 10.70 -4.97 -1.89
CA LEU A 85 12.12 -5.13 -2.23
C LEU A 85 13.00 -5.40 -1.00
N GLN A 86 12.74 -4.71 0.12
CA GLN A 86 13.45 -4.96 1.39
C GLN A 86 13.19 -6.38 1.91
N ALA A 87 11.92 -6.81 1.95
CA ALA A 87 11.54 -8.14 2.41
C ALA A 87 12.20 -9.23 1.55
N VAL A 88 12.19 -9.07 0.22
CA VAL A 88 12.89 -10.00 -0.70
C VAL A 88 14.39 -9.99 -0.46
N GLY A 89 15.00 -8.82 -0.22
CA GLY A 89 16.42 -8.70 0.15
C GLY A 89 16.77 -9.40 1.46
N ASN A 90 15.83 -9.48 2.38
CA ASN A 90 15.92 -10.22 3.65
C ASN A 90 15.59 -11.72 3.50
N GLY A 91 15.31 -12.19 2.29
CA GLY A 91 15.02 -13.58 1.99
C GLY A 91 13.55 -13.99 2.11
N GLU A 92 12.62 -13.05 2.29
CA GLU A 92 11.19 -13.36 2.30
C GLU A 92 10.70 -13.72 0.88
N PRO A 93 10.01 -14.87 0.72
CA PRO A 93 9.63 -15.38 -0.60
C PRO A 93 8.32 -14.74 -1.09
N ILE A 94 8.26 -13.42 -1.18
CA ILE A 94 7.09 -12.68 -1.66
C ILE A 94 7.30 -12.10 -3.05
N VAL A 95 6.20 -11.74 -3.73
CA VAL A 95 6.21 -11.19 -5.09
C VAL A 95 5.01 -10.26 -5.31
N ALA A 96 5.24 -9.07 -5.84
CA ALA A 96 4.19 -8.13 -6.21
C ALA A 96 3.52 -8.55 -7.53
N VAL A 97 2.19 -8.41 -7.61
CA VAL A 97 1.36 -8.90 -8.72
C VAL A 97 0.54 -7.82 -9.43
N ALA A 98 0.27 -6.68 -8.78
CA ALA A 98 -0.38 -5.51 -9.37
C ALA A 98 -0.14 -4.26 -8.51
N ALA A 99 -0.20 -3.06 -9.10
CA ALA A 99 -0.21 -1.81 -8.35
C ALA A 99 -1.66 -1.38 -8.02
N THR A 100 -1.86 -0.87 -6.82
CA THR A 100 -3.13 -0.25 -6.41
C THR A 100 -3.05 1.27 -6.41
N MET A 101 -1.82 1.82 -6.31
CA MET A 101 -1.60 3.26 -6.47
C MET A 101 -0.33 3.51 -7.28
N GLN A 102 -0.43 4.45 -8.20
CA GLN A 102 0.66 4.90 -9.05
C GLN A 102 1.57 5.91 -8.36
N ARG A 103 1.02 6.67 -7.40
CA ARG A 103 1.79 7.61 -6.56
C ARG A 103 1.56 7.27 -5.10
N ASP A 104 2.60 7.46 -4.27
CA ASP A 104 2.47 7.26 -2.83
C ASP A 104 1.94 8.55 -2.19
N PRO A 105 0.85 8.50 -1.38
CA PRO A 105 0.26 9.67 -0.74
C PRO A 105 1.02 10.13 0.51
N GLN A 106 2.14 9.51 0.84
CA GLN A 106 2.93 9.85 2.01
C GLN A 106 3.58 11.21 1.88
N ALA A 107 3.51 11.99 2.95
CA ALA A 107 4.00 13.36 3.00
C ALA A 107 4.49 13.75 4.39
N LEU A 108 5.10 14.92 4.48
CA LEU A 108 5.25 15.66 5.73
C LEU A 108 4.15 16.71 5.84
N MET A 109 3.56 16.84 7.03
CA MET A 109 2.64 17.92 7.38
C MET A 109 3.33 18.93 8.28
N LEU A 110 3.13 20.21 7.96
CA LEU A 110 3.67 21.36 8.65
C LEU A 110 2.58 22.41 8.85
N HIS A 111 2.73 23.25 9.88
CA HIS A 111 1.92 24.46 9.99
C HIS A 111 2.14 25.39 8.78
N GLN A 112 1.09 26.09 8.34
CA GLN A 112 1.16 26.99 7.18
C GLN A 112 2.29 28.02 7.29
N ASP A 113 2.52 28.51 8.50
CA ASP A 113 3.48 29.57 8.78
C ASP A 113 4.88 29.01 9.18
N SER A 114 5.09 27.69 9.13
CA SER A 114 6.39 27.06 9.40
C SER A 114 7.48 27.67 8.52
N PRO A 115 8.69 27.95 9.06
CA PRO A 115 9.84 28.43 8.28
C PRO A 115 10.37 27.38 7.29
N VAL A 116 10.15 26.09 7.54
CA VAL A 116 10.57 24.98 6.65
C VAL A 116 9.72 25.02 5.39
N LYS A 117 10.27 25.43 4.24
CA LYS A 117 9.55 25.59 2.96
C LYS A 117 9.85 24.49 1.94
N SER A 118 10.99 23.80 2.14
CA SER A 118 11.48 22.72 1.28
C SER A 118 12.03 21.57 2.13
N PHE A 119 12.37 20.46 1.49
CA PHE A 119 13.00 19.33 2.19
C PHE A 119 14.42 19.65 2.70
N GLN A 120 15.13 20.58 2.08
CA GLN A 120 16.43 21.07 2.56
C GLN A 120 16.32 21.78 3.92
N ASP A 121 15.21 22.49 4.14
CA ASP A 121 14.98 23.25 5.38
C ASP A 121 14.70 22.35 6.59
N LEU A 122 14.61 21.03 6.40
CA LEU A 122 14.46 20.07 7.50
C LEU A 122 15.72 19.98 8.37
N ASP A 123 16.88 20.45 7.86
CA ASP A 123 18.11 20.41 8.64
C ASP A 123 17.95 21.25 9.94
N GLY A 124 18.36 20.67 11.06
CA GLY A 124 18.16 21.27 12.40
C GLY A 124 16.81 20.98 13.06
N HIS A 125 15.86 20.37 12.36
CA HIS A 125 14.53 20.08 12.89
C HIS A 125 14.37 18.63 13.36
N ALA A 126 13.37 18.40 14.23
CA ALA A 126 12.87 17.08 14.55
C ALA A 126 11.66 16.74 13.67
N VAL A 127 11.62 15.52 13.15
CA VAL A 127 10.53 15.04 12.30
C VAL A 127 9.94 13.77 12.91
N ALA A 128 8.64 13.80 13.19
CA ALA A 128 7.91 12.67 13.75
C ALA A 128 7.54 11.67 12.64
N ILE A 129 8.16 10.51 12.67
CA ILE A 129 8.02 9.48 11.64
C ILE A 129 7.97 8.08 12.25
N LYS A 130 7.57 7.09 11.48
CA LYS A 130 7.86 5.70 11.80
C LYS A 130 9.39 5.53 11.79
N LEU A 131 9.98 5.26 12.93
CA LEU A 131 11.44 5.17 13.07
C LEU A 131 12.04 4.18 12.06
N GLY A 132 13.15 4.57 11.46
CA GLY A 132 13.83 3.80 10.43
C GLY A 132 13.10 3.75 9.09
N ALA A 133 12.24 4.72 8.81
CA ALA A 133 11.55 4.83 7.53
C ALA A 133 12.54 5.10 6.39
N THR A 134 12.59 4.22 5.40
CA THR A 134 13.55 4.27 4.28
C THR A 134 13.46 5.56 3.48
N TRP A 135 12.25 6.07 3.25
CA TRP A 135 12.05 7.36 2.57
C TRP A 135 12.70 8.52 3.31
N PHE A 136 12.79 8.45 4.65
CA PHE A 136 13.44 9.50 5.43
C PHE A 136 14.97 9.44 5.26
N SER A 137 15.56 8.25 5.30
CA SER A 137 16.98 8.04 4.97
C SER A 137 17.32 8.55 3.56
N TYR A 138 16.39 8.35 2.59
CA TYR A 138 16.51 8.91 1.26
C TYR A 138 16.54 10.44 1.27
N LEU A 139 15.64 11.11 2.02
CA LEU A 139 15.67 12.57 2.14
C LEU A 139 16.98 13.07 2.76
N VAL A 140 17.44 12.42 3.83
CA VAL A 140 18.71 12.76 4.51
C VAL A 140 19.87 12.70 3.52
N GLN A 141 19.97 11.64 2.73
CA GLN A 141 21.04 11.50 1.74
C GLN A 141 20.89 12.49 0.58
N ARG A 142 19.70 12.61 0.00
CA ARG A 142 19.44 13.44 -1.18
C ARG A 142 19.65 14.93 -0.92
N TYR A 143 19.26 15.40 0.26
CA TYR A 143 19.32 16.81 0.63
C TYR A 143 20.48 17.14 1.56
N HIS A 144 21.37 16.15 1.82
CA HIS A 144 22.57 16.29 2.66
C HIS A 144 22.27 16.83 4.07
N LEU A 145 21.14 16.38 4.66
CA LEU A 145 20.71 16.81 5.99
C LEU A 145 21.65 16.25 7.07
N LYS A 146 22.21 17.11 7.92
CA LYS A 146 23.22 16.70 8.92
C LYS A 146 22.68 16.69 10.35
N ASN A 147 21.72 17.55 10.64
CA ASN A 147 21.22 17.80 11.99
C ASN A 147 19.73 17.48 12.15
N VAL A 148 19.10 16.85 11.15
CA VAL A 148 17.70 16.41 11.25
C VAL A 148 17.59 15.21 12.19
N ARG A 149 16.53 15.17 13.01
CA ARG A 149 16.32 14.10 14.00
C ARG A 149 15.00 13.39 13.78
N GLU A 150 15.03 12.07 13.79
CA GLU A 150 13.81 11.26 13.84
C GLU A 150 13.24 11.24 15.27
N ILE A 151 11.96 11.48 15.40
CA ILE A 151 11.21 11.21 16.62
C ILE A 151 10.02 10.29 16.31
N PRO A 152 9.56 9.45 17.27
CA PRO A 152 8.49 8.50 17.01
C PRO A 152 7.18 9.18 16.63
N ALA A 153 6.54 8.73 15.54
CA ALA A 153 5.20 9.16 15.18
C ALA A 153 4.18 8.62 16.18
N THR A 154 3.21 9.45 16.58
CA THR A 154 2.10 9.06 17.46
C THR A 154 0.84 8.68 16.68
N TYR A 155 0.84 8.85 15.35
CA TYR A 155 -0.31 8.64 14.47
C TYR A 155 -1.55 9.46 14.91
N SER A 156 -1.32 10.61 15.54
CA SER A 156 -2.29 11.56 16.02
C SER A 156 -1.88 12.98 15.67
N VAL A 157 -2.82 13.89 15.55
CA VAL A 157 -2.54 15.32 15.34
C VAL A 157 -2.39 16.10 16.63
N ALA A 158 -2.48 15.45 17.81
CA ALA A 158 -2.46 16.13 19.11
C ALA A 158 -1.17 16.93 19.33
N ASN A 159 0.00 16.33 19.10
CA ASN A 159 1.29 17.01 19.24
C ASN A 159 1.44 18.15 18.22
N PHE A 160 0.98 17.93 16.99
CA PHE A 160 0.96 18.94 15.94
C PHE A 160 0.14 20.18 16.35
N MET A 161 -1.01 19.97 17.01
CA MET A 161 -1.86 21.07 17.47
C MET A 161 -1.24 21.88 18.62
N GLN A 162 -0.34 21.27 19.40
CA GLN A 162 0.29 21.90 20.56
C GLN A 162 1.58 22.66 20.22
N ASP A 163 2.32 22.19 19.19
CA ASP A 163 3.64 22.72 18.82
C ASP A 163 3.62 23.24 17.37
N PRO A 164 3.71 24.56 17.15
CA PRO A 164 3.80 25.16 15.81
C PRO A 164 5.02 24.74 15.01
N GLY A 165 6.07 24.23 15.67
CA GLY A 165 7.29 23.69 15.05
C GLY A 165 7.20 22.21 14.72
N TYR A 166 6.11 21.52 15.10
CA TYR A 166 6.01 20.07 14.91
C TYR A 166 5.85 19.70 13.43
N ILE A 167 6.71 18.79 12.98
CA ILE A 167 6.70 18.25 11.63
C ILE A 167 6.41 16.76 11.75
N GLN A 168 5.40 16.26 11.04
CA GLN A 168 5.07 14.85 11.11
C GLN A 168 4.79 14.20 9.77
N GLN A 169 5.14 12.92 9.69
CA GLN A 169 4.70 12.02 8.64
C GLN A 169 3.19 11.88 8.66
N ILE A 170 2.60 11.93 7.47
CA ILE A 170 1.16 11.78 7.25
C ILE A 170 0.88 11.09 5.91
N PHE A 171 -0.37 10.68 5.69
CA PHE A 171 -0.92 10.57 4.36
C PHE A 171 -1.74 11.83 4.07
N VAL A 172 -1.55 12.43 2.89
CA VAL A 172 -2.26 13.69 2.51
C VAL A 172 -3.77 13.51 2.47
N THR A 173 -4.23 12.30 2.39
CA THR A 173 -5.63 11.86 2.40
C THR A 173 -6.21 11.66 3.80
N SER A 174 -5.43 11.82 4.89
CA SER A 174 -5.88 11.51 6.25
C SER A 174 -5.65 12.66 7.23
N GLU A 175 -4.47 12.77 7.83
CA GLU A 175 -4.19 13.67 8.95
C GLU A 175 -4.47 15.15 8.69
N PRO A 176 -4.29 15.69 7.45
CA PRO A 176 -4.63 17.09 7.17
C PRO A 176 -6.10 17.44 7.41
N PHE A 177 -7.02 16.46 7.26
CA PHE A 177 -8.42 16.64 7.60
C PHE A 177 -8.59 16.93 9.09
N PHE A 178 -8.02 16.09 9.95
CA PHE A 178 -8.16 16.22 11.41
C PHE A 178 -7.50 17.50 11.93
N ALA A 179 -6.32 17.86 11.41
CA ALA A 179 -5.64 19.08 11.80
C ALA A 179 -6.47 20.33 11.42
N ARG A 180 -7.04 20.36 10.21
CA ARG A 180 -7.92 21.46 9.76
C ARG A 180 -9.21 21.54 10.56
N GLN A 181 -9.83 20.39 10.85
CA GLN A 181 -11.02 20.30 11.70
C GLN A 181 -10.75 20.85 13.11
N ALA A 182 -9.55 20.64 13.64
CA ALA A 182 -9.09 21.20 14.92
C ALA A 182 -8.66 22.68 14.82
N GLY A 183 -8.77 23.33 13.65
CA GLY A 183 -8.49 24.76 13.47
C GLY A 183 -7.08 25.09 12.97
N ALA A 184 -6.22 24.11 12.69
CA ALA A 184 -4.89 24.37 12.17
C ALA A 184 -4.92 24.71 10.68
N ARG A 185 -4.11 25.70 10.28
CA ARG A 185 -3.75 25.91 8.87
C ARG A 185 -2.52 25.07 8.55
N VAL A 186 -2.66 24.14 7.61
CA VAL A 186 -1.61 23.16 7.29
C VAL A 186 -1.21 23.20 5.83
N ARG A 187 0.03 22.92 5.56
CA ARG A 187 0.55 22.54 4.25
C ARG A 187 1.24 21.19 4.31
N THR A 188 1.37 20.57 3.17
CA THR A 188 1.99 19.25 3.03
C THR A 188 3.10 19.29 2.01
N MET A 189 4.10 18.41 2.16
CA MET A 189 5.19 18.20 1.23
C MET A 189 5.22 16.72 0.87
N LEU A 190 4.80 16.37 -0.34
CA LEU A 190 4.73 14.98 -0.82
C LEU A 190 6.13 14.38 -1.00
N ILE A 191 6.35 13.21 -0.43
CA ILE A 191 7.61 12.47 -0.58
C ILE A 191 7.80 12.03 -2.04
N SER A 192 6.72 11.64 -2.71
CA SER A 192 6.76 11.21 -4.11
C SER A 192 7.32 12.27 -5.08
N GLU A 193 7.26 13.56 -4.73
CA GLU A 193 7.83 14.66 -5.53
C GLU A 193 9.36 14.77 -5.43
N THR A 194 9.97 14.08 -4.47
CA THR A 194 11.42 14.06 -4.29
C THR A 194 12.14 13.07 -5.21
N GLY A 195 11.39 12.22 -5.90
CA GLY A 195 11.90 11.07 -6.65
C GLY A 195 11.83 9.75 -5.89
N TYR A 196 11.49 9.76 -4.59
CA TYR A 196 11.15 8.56 -3.83
C TYR A 196 9.65 8.30 -3.92
N ASN A 197 9.24 7.49 -4.86
CA ASN A 197 7.82 7.26 -5.15
C ASN A 197 7.55 5.76 -5.34
N PRO A 198 7.46 4.97 -4.25
CA PRO A 198 7.09 3.56 -4.36
C PRO A 198 5.66 3.41 -4.90
N TYR A 199 5.40 2.33 -5.63
CA TYR A 199 4.03 1.89 -5.86
C TYR A 199 3.39 1.40 -4.56
N ARG A 200 2.08 1.57 -4.40
CA ARG A 200 1.31 0.71 -3.50
C ARG A 200 0.91 -0.53 -4.30
N VAL A 201 1.13 -1.71 -3.75
CA VAL A 201 1.02 -2.96 -4.52
C VAL A 201 0.21 -4.02 -3.78
N ILE A 202 -0.41 -4.90 -4.55
CA ILE A 202 -0.84 -6.22 -4.09
C ILE A 202 0.36 -7.17 -4.23
N PHE A 203 0.64 -7.94 -3.21
CA PHE A 203 1.66 -8.98 -3.26
C PHE A 203 1.16 -10.30 -2.65
N THR A 204 1.83 -11.39 -2.99
CA THR A 204 1.56 -12.75 -2.53
C THR A 204 2.86 -13.50 -2.28
N SER A 205 2.81 -14.72 -1.72
CA SER A 205 4.00 -15.55 -1.62
C SER A 205 4.33 -16.22 -2.97
N ARG A 206 5.62 -16.47 -3.24
CA ARG A 206 6.05 -17.21 -4.44
C ARG A 206 5.45 -18.61 -4.50
N ALA A 207 5.38 -19.28 -3.34
CA ALA A 207 4.79 -20.60 -3.26
C ALA A 207 3.31 -20.58 -3.66
N PHE A 208 2.53 -19.62 -3.16
CA PHE A 208 1.12 -19.48 -3.52
C PHE A 208 0.95 -19.13 -5.01
N LEU A 209 1.77 -18.22 -5.54
CA LEU A 209 1.77 -17.89 -6.96
C LEU A 209 2.05 -19.10 -7.85
N GLN A 210 3.04 -19.92 -7.50
CA GLN A 210 3.42 -21.11 -8.28
C GLN A 210 2.36 -22.21 -8.22
N GLN A 211 1.71 -22.38 -7.06
CA GLN A 211 0.71 -23.43 -6.86
C GLN A 211 -0.67 -23.02 -7.37
N HIS A 212 -1.01 -21.74 -7.35
CA HIS A 212 -2.34 -21.22 -7.60
C HIS A 212 -2.36 -19.97 -8.49
N PRO A 213 -1.67 -19.96 -9.66
CA PRO A 213 -1.61 -18.77 -10.53
C PRO A 213 -2.99 -18.31 -11.00
N GLU A 214 -3.95 -19.24 -11.14
CA GLU A 214 -5.33 -18.94 -11.52
C GLU A 214 -6.08 -18.16 -10.41
N ILE A 215 -5.81 -18.45 -9.13
CA ILE A 215 -6.40 -17.73 -8.00
C ILE A 215 -5.81 -16.31 -7.95
N VAL A 216 -4.50 -16.17 -8.18
CA VAL A 216 -3.84 -14.86 -8.25
C VAL A 216 -4.43 -14.02 -9.37
N ALA A 217 -4.61 -14.56 -10.57
CA ALA A 217 -5.22 -13.87 -11.70
C ALA A 217 -6.64 -13.40 -11.41
N LYS A 218 -7.47 -14.26 -10.81
CA LYS A 218 -8.84 -13.97 -10.40
C LYS A 218 -8.90 -12.85 -9.36
N PHE A 219 -8.08 -12.96 -8.33
CA PHE A 219 -8.02 -11.97 -7.26
C PHE A 219 -7.61 -10.58 -7.79
N VAL A 220 -6.57 -10.51 -8.63
CA VAL A 220 -6.12 -9.26 -9.24
C VAL A 220 -7.21 -8.64 -10.10
N ARG A 221 -7.85 -9.44 -10.99
CA ARG A 221 -8.94 -8.91 -11.86
C ARG A 221 -10.09 -8.33 -11.05
N ALA A 222 -10.57 -9.08 -10.05
CA ALA A 222 -11.67 -8.62 -9.19
C ALA A 222 -11.30 -7.36 -8.40
N SER A 223 -10.08 -7.32 -7.83
CA SER A 223 -9.59 -6.15 -7.10
C SER A 223 -9.51 -4.91 -8.00
N LEU A 224 -8.95 -5.03 -9.20
CA LEU A 224 -8.84 -3.89 -10.14
C LEU A 224 -10.20 -3.45 -10.68
N ARG A 225 -11.17 -4.38 -10.83
CA ARG A 225 -12.56 -4.02 -11.13
C ARG A 225 -13.16 -3.19 -10.00
N GLY A 226 -12.99 -3.62 -8.76
CA GLY A 226 -13.43 -2.87 -7.59
C GLY A 226 -12.79 -1.49 -7.48
N TRP A 227 -11.49 -1.35 -7.78
CA TRP A 227 -10.85 -0.04 -7.80
C TRP A 227 -11.41 0.89 -8.87
N ARG A 228 -11.70 0.39 -10.08
CA ARG A 228 -12.35 1.20 -11.13
C ARG A 228 -13.72 1.69 -10.70
N ASP A 229 -14.53 0.81 -10.13
CA ASP A 229 -15.89 1.13 -9.68
C ASP A 229 -15.88 2.10 -8.49
N TYR A 230 -15.02 1.86 -7.51
CA TYR A 230 -14.86 2.73 -6.35
C TYR A 230 -14.48 4.16 -6.74
N LEU A 231 -13.65 4.36 -7.76
CA LEU A 231 -13.29 5.70 -8.25
C LEU A 231 -14.48 6.45 -8.88
N ILE A 232 -15.57 5.76 -9.23
CA ILE A 232 -16.78 6.34 -9.84
C ILE A 232 -17.93 6.38 -8.82
N HIS A 233 -18.07 5.34 -8.00
CA HIS A 233 -19.20 5.13 -7.10
C HIS A 233 -18.77 4.83 -5.66
N PRO A 234 -18.18 5.83 -4.92
CA PRO A 234 -17.58 5.58 -3.60
C PRO A 234 -18.58 5.54 -2.44
N ASP A 235 -19.77 6.12 -2.58
CA ASP A 235 -20.61 6.52 -1.44
C ASP A 235 -21.07 5.33 -0.57
N ASP A 236 -21.59 4.28 -1.18
CA ASP A 236 -22.06 3.08 -0.50
C ASP A 236 -20.89 2.28 0.11
N ILE A 237 -19.74 2.30 -0.56
CA ILE A 237 -18.51 1.66 -0.08
C ILE A 237 -17.94 2.43 1.11
N ASN A 238 -17.87 3.76 1.03
CA ASN A 238 -17.44 4.58 2.15
C ASN A 238 -18.38 4.42 3.36
N ALA A 239 -19.70 4.33 3.14
CA ALA A 239 -20.65 4.03 4.20
C ALA A 239 -20.39 2.67 4.87
N ALA A 240 -20.00 1.66 4.08
CA ALA A 240 -19.63 0.34 4.61
C ALA A 240 -18.29 0.38 5.37
N ILE A 241 -17.28 1.07 4.84
CA ILE A 241 -15.99 1.30 5.52
C ILE A 241 -16.21 2.01 6.87
N GLY A 242 -17.09 3.03 6.92
CA GLY A 242 -17.42 3.74 8.16
C GLY A 242 -18.04 2.85 9.24
N LYS A 243 -18.78 1.80 8.85
CA LYS A 243 -19.28 0.79 9.81
C LYS A 243 -18.15 -0.08 10.36
N LEU A 244 -17.12 -0.36 9.56
CA LEU A 244 -15.95 -1.15 9.97
C LEU A 244 -14.96 -0.33 10.78
N ASN A 245 -14.90 0.99 10.54
CA ASN A 245 -14.03 1.93 11.26
C ASN A 245 -14.83 3.16 11.71
N PRO A 246 -15.57 3.08 12.82
CA PRO A 246 -16.39 4.18 13.32
C PRO A 246 -15.61 5.44 13.75
N ALA A 247 -14.27 5.36 13.82
CA ALA A 247 -13.44 6.53 14.07
C ALA A 247 -13.40 7.52 12.88
N LEU A 248 -13.77 7.06 11.68
CA LEU A 248 -13.80 7.89 10.48
C LEU A 248 -15.20 8.47 10.26
N SER A 249 -15.29 9.81 10.25
CA SER A 249 -16.52 10.49 9.86
C SER A 249 -16.77 10.42 8.35
N VAL A 250 -18.03 10.60 7.92
CA VAL A 250 -18.38 10.68 6.49
C VAL A 250 -17.58 11.78 5.80
N ALA A 251 -17.43 12.95 6.44
CA ALA A 251 -16.66 14.07 5.89
C ALA A 251 -15.17 13.72 5.70
N GLN A 252 -14.58 12.98 6.64
CA GLN A 252 -13.20 12.52 6.52
C GLN A 252 -13.05 11.52 5.38
N MET A 253 -13.96 10.54 5.26
CA MET A 253 -13.93 9.57 4.15
C MET A 253 -14.09 10.24 2.79
N GLN A 254 -14.96 11.25 2.69
CA GLN A 254 -15.09 12.05 1.47
C GLN A 254 -13.82 12.83 1.16
N PHE A 255 -13.18 13.44 2.16
CA PHE A 255 -11.88 14.11 2.00
C PHE A 255 -10.80 13.14 1.48
N SER A 256 -10.68 11.96 2.09
CA SER A 256 -9.73 10.93 1.64
C SER A 256 -9.99 10.51 0.20
N TYR A 257 -11.25 10.17 -0.14
CA TYR A 257 -11.62 9.77 -1.50
C TYR A 257 -11.32 10.87 -2.52
N GLN A 258 -11.69 12.12 -2.23
CA GLN A 258 -11.39 13.26 -3.11
C GLN A 258 -9.88 13.41 -3.31
N GLY A 259 -9.09 13.30 -2.23
CA GLY A 259 -7.63 13.35 -2.31
C GLY A 259 -7.05 12.24 -3.18
N LEU A 260 -7.54 11.02 -3.04
CA LEU A 260 -7.11 9.88 -3.87
C LEU A 260 -7.37 10.11 -5.36
N ARG A 261 -8.54 10.64 -5.70
CA ARG A 261 -8.96 10.91 -7.07
C ARG A 261 -8.27 12.13 -7.65
N ASP A 262 -8.37 13.29 -6.98
CA ASP A 262 -7.97 14.58 -7.53
C ASP A 262 -6.45 14.74 -7.64
N GLN A 263 -5.69 14.00 -6.84
CA GLN A 263 -4.22 13.93 -6.93
C GLN A 263 -3.72 12.70 -7.70
N HIS A 264 -4.62 11.98 -8.37
CA HIS A 264 -4.31 10.85 -9.25
C HIS A 264 -3.46 9.74 -8.60
N PHE A 265 -3.63 9.51 -7.29
CA PHE A 265 -2.83 8.50 -6.58
C PHE A 265 -3.07 7.08 -7.10
N ILE A 266 -4.32 6.74 -7.41
CA ILE A 266 -4.74 5.39 -7.82
C ILE A 266 -4.38 5.11 -9.28
N ALA A 267 -4.91 5.93 -10.19
CA ALA A 267 -4.89 5.67 -11.63
C ALA A 267 -3.70 6.34 -12.35
N GLY A 268 -2.85 7.11 -11.64
CA GLY A 268 -1.80 7.89 -12.28
C GLY A 268 -2.33 9.10 -13.03
N ASP A 269 -1.49 9.72 -13.83
CA ASP A 269 -1.81 10.96 -14.55
C ASP A 269 -2.55 10.70 -15.88
N ASP A 270 -2.69 9.45 -16.30
CA ASP A 270 -3.45 9.08 -17.49
C ASP A 270 -4.97 9.18 -17.20
N PRO A 271 -5.69 10.12 -17.83
CA PRO A 271 -7.12 10.27 -17.61
C PRO A 271 -7.96 9.07 -18.02
N SER A 272 -7.42 8.17 -18.85
CA SER A 272 -8.10 6.92 -19.21
C SER A 272 -8.11 5.89 -18.07
N GLY A 273 -7.28 6.09 -17.03
CA GLY A 273 -7.08 5.14 -15.94
C GLY A 273 -6.36 3.86 -16.37
N ALA A 274 -5.69 3.86 -17.54
CA ALA A 274 -4.98 2.69 -18.07
C ALA A 274 -3.82 2.26 -17.16
N GLU A 275 -3.28 3.16 -16.34
CA GLU A 275 -2.21 2.85 -15.40
C GLU A 275 -2.68 2.08 -14.16
N LEU A 276 -4.00 2.03 -13.90
CA LEU A 276 -4.53 1.26 -12.76
C LEU A 276 -4.13 -0.22 -12.89
N GLY A 277 -3.47 -0.72 -11.87
CA GLY A 277 -2.94 -2.09 -11.82
C GLY A 277 -1.56 -2.24 -12.43
N GLN A 278 -1.11 -1.28 -13.24
CA GLN A 278 0.16 -1.35 -13.96
C GLN A 278 1.35 -1.02 -13.05
N PHE A 279 2.50 -1.60 -13.41
CA PHE A 279 3.82 -1.14 -12.98
C PHE A 279 4.88 -1.52 -14.03
N THR A 280 6.02 -0.86 -14.00
CA THR A 280 7.09 -1.05 -14.98
C THR A 280 8.36 -1.58 -14.35
N ALA A 281 9.08 -2.43 -15.06
CA ALA A 281 10.39 -2.92 -14.65
C ALA A 281 11.38 -1.77 -14.39
N ALA A 282 11.34 -0.71 -15.19
CA ALA A 282 12.20 0.45 -15.04
C ALA A 282 12.03 1.13 -13.67
N ARG A 283 10.78 1.33 -13.21
CA ARG A 283 10.53 1.97 -11.92
C ARG A 283 10.88 1.05 -10.74
N TRP A 284 10.67 -0.27 -10.86
CA TRP A 284 11.15 -1.25 -9.88
C TRP A 284 12.67 -1.23 -9.76
N THR A 285 13.39 -1.22 -10.89
CA THR A 285 14.85 -1.12 -10.92
C THR A 285 15.35 0.19 -10.31
N SER A 286 14.70 1.32 -10.61
CA SER A 286 15.04 2.62 -10.02
C SER A 286 14.86 2.62 -8.50
N MET A 287 13.74 2.10 -7.99
CA MET A 287 13.51 1.97 -6.54
C MET A 287 14.54 1.04 -5.90
N TYR A 288 14.83 -0.09 -6.51
CA TYR A 288 15.85 -1.03 -6.04
C TYR A 288 17.23 -0.36 -5.94
N GLN A 289 17.63 0.43 -6.94
CA GLN A 289 18.91 1.16 -6.91
C GLN A 289 18.95 2.17 -5.74
N GLN A 290 17.86 2.90 -5.50
CA GLN A 290 17.77 3.80 -4.33
C GLN A 290 17.98 3.05 -3.02
N LEU A 291 17.42 1.85 -2.87
CA LEU A 291 17.58 1.03 -1.67
C LEU A 291 19.01 0.48 -1.49
N LEU A 292 19.70 0.16 -2.60
CA LEU A 292 21.11 -0.19 -2.58
C LEU A 292 21.99 0.98 -2.15
N ASP A 293 21.77 2.18 -2.74
CA ASP A 293 22.53 3.38 -2.45
C ASP A 293 22.36 3.81 -0.97
N LEU A 294 21.20 3.55 -0.39
CA LEU A 294 20.89 3.75 1.02
C LEU A 294 21.41 2.62 1.93
N LYS A 295 21.99 1.57 1.37
CA LYS A 295 22.43 0.36 2.09
C LYS A 295 21.31 -0.34 2.88
N VAL A 296 20.07 -0.15 2.47
CA VAL A 296 18.90 -0.87 3.02
C VAL A 296 18.87 -2.29 2.51
N ILE A 297 19.31 -2.49 1.27
CA ILE A 297 19.60 -3.80 0.70
C ILE A 297 21.11 -4.00 0.73
N GLU A 298 21.58 -4.88 1.61
CA GLU A 298 23.00 -5.14 1.79
C GLU A 298 23.58 -6.10 0.75
N LYS A 299 22.79 -7.08 0.35
CA LYS A 299 23.17 -8.11 -0.62
C LYS A 299 22.42 -7.91 -1.93
N PRO A 300 23.10 -7.50 -3.01
CA PRO A 300 22.45 -7.31 -4.29
C PRO A 300 21.78 -8.59 -4.82
N PHE A 301 20.60 -8.42 -5.44
CA PHE A 301 19.87 -9.48 -6.11
C PHE A 301 19.21 -8.92 -7.38
N ASP A 302 18.69 -9.79 -8.25
CA ASP A 302 17.92 -9.34 -9.43
C ASP A 302 16.56 -8.80 -8.97
N PRO A 303 16.26 -7.48 -9.10
CA PRO A 303 14.99 -6.91 -8.68
C PRO A 303 13.78 -7.53 -9.37
N ALA A 304 13.95 -8.15 -10.54
CA ALA A 304 12.87 -8.84 -11.27
C ALA A 304 12.26 -10.00 -10.45
N ILE A 305 12.98 -10.49 -9.44
CA ILE A 305 12.39 -11.50 -8.56
C ILE A 305 11.35 -10.92 -7.59
N ALA A 306 11.28 -9.61 -7.35
CA ALA A 306 10.36 -8.99 -6.41
C ALA A 306 8.96 -8.74 -6.99
N TYR A 307 8.76 -8.89 -8.31
CA TYR A 307 7.50 -8.62 -8.97
C TYR A 307 7.28 -9.55 -10.17
N THR A 308 6.05 -9.57 -10.71
CA THR A 308 5.73 -10.22 -11.98
C THR A 308 4.76 -9.38 -12.80
N LEU A 309 4.99 -9.28 -14.10
CA LEU A 309 4.12 -8.57 -15.05
C LEU A 309 2.96 -9.44 -15.57
N GLN A 310 2.90 -10.70 -15.15
CA GLN A 310 1.99 -11.72 -15.70
C GLN A 310 0.51 -11.37 -15.55
N PHE A 311 0.13 -10.68 -14.46
CA PHE A 311 -1.25 -10.41 -14.08
C PHE A 311 -1.69 -8.98 -14.35
N LEU A 312 -0.78 -8.17 -14.90
CA LEU A 312 -1.10 -6.78 -15.22
C LEU A 312 -2.19 -6.71 -16.29
N PRO A 313 -3.06 -5.70 -16.24
CA PRO A 313 -4.03 -5.46 -17.29
C PRO A 313 -3.31 -5.38 -18.64
N LYS A 314 -3.76 -6.16 -19.61
CA LYS A 314 -3.30 -5.96 -20.99
C LYS A 314 -3.84 -4.62 -21.44
N GLY A 315 -2.97 -3.73 -21.92
CA GLY A 315 -3.33 -2.38 -22.33
C GLY A 315 -4.61 -2.43 -23.16
N GLY A 316 -5.57 -1.54 -22.85
CA GLY A 316 -6.89 -1.57 -23.42
C GLY A 316 -6.84 -1.54 -24.93
N SER A 317 -7.46 -2.55 -25.52
CA SER A 317 -7.95 -2.52 -26.90
C SER A 317 -9.24 -1.74 -26.94
#